data_a8c4a1a04cb9c438ac30f824aa5c4ea2
#
_entry.id   a8c4a1a04cb9c438ac30f824aa5c4ea2
#
_cell.length_a   1.000
_cell.length_b   1.000
_cell.length_c   1.000
_cell.angle_alpha   90.00
_cell.angle_beta   90.00
_cell.angle_gamma   90.00
#
_symmetry.space_group_name_H-M   'P 1'
#
loop_
_entity.id
_entity.type
_entity.pdbx_description
1 polymer ?
#
loop_
_entity_poly.entity_id
_entity_poly.type
_entity_poly.pdbx_seq_one_letter_code
_entity_poly.pdbx_strand_id
1 'polypeptide(L)'
;MTTVDKRALVAGGTGRLGRAIAARLERDGWRVVAAGRSAGDLSTAAGARALVATATAELGGLDLLVHAAGEGFVPKPVAAVTEADWDAAFGATAKGTFFLAQAAADELRASHGAIVILEDVAAYRPWPAFAPHCAAKAAQAMLTRVLARALAPEVRVCGLAPGPVAVEPGQEERRAAETLLGRIGSPEDVAEAVLYLAGAGFVTGTTLVVDGGLLLQSEGRARP
;
A
#
# COMPACT_ATOMS: atom_id res chain seq x y z
N MET A 1 -19.87 26.56 -5.36
CA MET A 1 -18.74 25.87 -4.72
C MET A 1 -17.92 25.28 -5.85
N THR A 2 -16.76 25.83 -6.13
CA THR A 2 -15.81 25.24 -7.08
C THR A 2 -15.37 23.88 -6.50
N THR A 3 -15.75 22.80 -7.16
CA THR A 3 -15.20 21.47 -6.86
C THR A 3 -13.69 21.55 -7.09
N VAL A 4 -12.92 21.52 -6.01
CA VAL A 4 -11.46 21.39 -6.12
C VAL A 4 -11.21 20.01 -6.74
N ASP A 5 -10.63 19.99 -7.94
CA ASP A 5 -10.23 18.75 -8.62
C ASP A 5 -9.21 18.02 -7.72
N LYS A 6 -9.63 16.94 -7.10
CA LYS A 6 -8.74 16.07 -6.29
C LYS A 6 -7.85 15.24 -7.21
N ARG A 7 -6.56 15.20 -6.94
CA ARG A 7 -5.53 14.60 -7.81
C ARG A 7 -4.79 13.48 -7.08
N ALA A 8 -4.78 12.30 -7.66
CA ALA A 8 -4.16 11.12 -7.05
C ALA A 8 -3.16 10.43 -7.97
N LEU A 9 -2.01 10.05 -7.41
CA LEU A 9 -1.08 9.10 -8.00
C LEU A 9 -1.24 7.74 -7.29
N VAL A 10 -1.56 6.69 -8.07
CA VAL A 10 -1.56 5.31 -7.59
C VAL A 10 -0.35 4.59 -8.18
N ALA A 11 0.76 4.54 -7.43
CA ALA A 11 1.94 3.78 -7.78
C ALA A 11 1.68 2.28 -7.55
N GLY A 12 1.81 1.45 -8.59
CA GLY A 12 1.30 0.08 -8.62
C GLY A 12 -0.15 -0.01 -9.12
N GLY A 13 -0.65 1.05 -9.76
CA GLY A 13 -2.03 1.19 -10.25
C GLY A 13 -2.45 0.18 -11.33
N THR A 14 -1.51 -0.55 -11.96
CA THR A 14 -1.80 -1.62 -12.92
C THR A 14 -1.97 -3.00 -12.27
N GLY A 15 -1.64 -3.15 -10.99
CA GLY A 15 -1.88 -4.36 -10.20
C GLY A 15 -3.36 -4.55 -9.84
N ARG A 16 -3.71 -5.73 -9.31
CA ARG A 16 -5.10 -6.06 -8.97
C ARG A 16 -5.73 -5.07 -7.97
N LEU A 17 -5.05 -4.80 -6.86
CA LEU A 17 -5.50 -3.82 -5.87
C LEU A 17 -5.41 -2.39 -6.40
N GLY A 18 -4.30 -2.05 -7.06
CA GLY A 18 -4.09 -0.70 -7.59
C GLY A 18 -5.17 -0.27 -8.60
N ARG A 19 -5.61 -1.18 -9.47
CA ARG A 19 -6.73 -0.92 -10.40
C ARG A 19 -8.05 -0.65 -9.68
N ALA A 20 -8.37 -1.44 -8.66
CA ALA A 20 -9.59 -1.24 -7.88
C ALA A 20 -9.55 0.09 -7.13
N ILE A 21 -8.39 0.45 -6.56
CA ILE A 21 -8.17 1.73 -5.88
C ILE A 21 -8.34 2.90 -6.86
N ALA A 22 -7.68 2.84 -8.02
CA ALA A 22 -7.79 3.88 -9.03
C ALA A 22 -9.25 4.08 -9.49
N ALA A 23 -9.93 3.00 -9.86
CA ALA A 23 -11.33 3.03 -10.28
C ALA A 23 -12.27 3.53 -9.17
N ARG A 24 -11.98 3.22 -7.90
CA ARG A 24 -12.78 3.74 -6.78
C ARG A 24 -12.59 5.23 -6.57
N LEU A 25 -11.37 5.72 -6.68
CA LEU A 25 -11.05 7.14 -6.58
C LEU A 25 -11.69 7.92 -7.74
N GLU A 26 -11.60 7.42 -8.98
CA GLU A 26 -12.24 8.03 -10.15
C GLU A 26 -13.76 8.15 -9.99
N ARG A 27 -14.43 7.11 -9.47
CA ARG A 27 -15.87 7.16 -9.16
C ARG A 27 -16.23 8.20 -8.10
N ASP A 28 -15.29 8.57 -7.24
CA ASP A 28 -15.45 9.62 -6.23
C ASP A 28 -15.00 11.02 -6.74
N GLY A 29 -14.76 11.14 -8.04
CA GLY A 29 -14.44 12.41 -8.70
C GLY A 29 -12.96 12.82 -8.64
N TRP A 30 -12.02 11.89 -8.30
CA TRP A 30 -10.60 12.16 -8.38
C TRP A 30 -10.08 12.04 -9.81
N ARG A 31 -9.16 12.92 -10.19
CA ARG A 31 -8.29 12.70 -11.34
C ARG A 31 -7.16 11.77 -10.91
N VAL A 32 -6.97 10.65 -11.61
CA VAL A 32 -6.05 9.61 -11.18
C VAL A 32 -5.00 9.30 -12.26
N VAL A 33 -3.73 9.31 -11.87
CA VAL A 33 -2.65 8.65 -12.62
C VAL A 33 -2.39 7.29 -11.99
N ALA A 34 -2.73 6.22 -12.71
CA ALA A 34 -2.52 4.84 -12.30
C ALA A 34 -1.25 4.29 -12.96
N ALA A 35 -0.15 4.31 -12.24
CA ALA A 35 1.17 3.97 -12.78
C ALA A 35 1.58 2.53 -12.45
N GLY A 36 2.05 1.81 -13.47
CA GLY A 36 2.64 0.49 -13.36
C GLY A 36 4.17 0.51 -13.41
N ARG A 37 4.78 -0.68 -13.46
CA ARG A 37 6.25 -0.85 -13.49
C ARG A 37 6.93 -0.15 -14.67
N SER A 38 6.26 -0.09 -15.83
CA SER A 38 6.78 0.60 -17.02
C SER A 38 6.91 2.12 -16.87
N ALA A 39 6.23 2.72 -15.90
CA ALA A 39 6.27 4.16 -15.65
C ALA A 39 7.46 4.59 -14.77
N GLY A 40 8.14 3.66 -14.11
CA GLY A 40 9.33 3.93 -13.30
C GLY A 40 9.71 2.74 -12.41
N ASP A 41 11.01 2.53 -12.27
CA ASP A 41 11.54 1.50 -11.36
C ASP A 41 11.60 2.04 -9.92
N LEU A 42 10.64 1.64 -9.11
CA LEU A 42 10.52 2.05 -7.71
C LEU A 42 11.59 1.47 -6.78
N SER A 43 12.40 0.52 -7.27
CA SER A 43 13.58 0.06 -6.53
C SER A 43 14.71 1.09 -6.53
N THR A 44 14.58 2.20 -7.27
CA THR A 44 15.54 3.28 -7.37
C THR A 44 14.94 4.64 -7.01
N ALA A 45 15.74 5.50 -6.40
CA ALA A 45 15.35 6.87 -6.11
C ALA A 45 15.07 7.70 -7.38
N ALA A 46 15.78 7.42 -8.46
CA ALA A 46 15.59 8.08 -9.75
C ALA A 46 14.24 7.73 -10.37
N GLY A 47 13.87 6.44 -10.36
CA GLY A 47 12.57 5.99 -10.87
C GLY A 47 11.39 6.53 -10.07
N ALA A 48 11.51 6.59 -8.74
CA ALA A 48 10.49 7.19 -7.89
C ALA A 48 10.30 8.69 -8.20
N ARG A 49 11.40 9.46 -8.35
CA ARG A 49 11.33 10.89 -8.74
C ARG A 49 10.72 11.09 -10.12
N ALA A 50 11.13 10.29 -11.11
CA ALA A 50 10.61 10.39 -12.47
C ALA A 50 9.10 10.12 -12.51
N LEU A 51 8.63 9.09 -11.77
CA LEU A 51 7.22 8.77 -11.69
C LEU A 51 6.41 9.92 -11.09
N VAL A 52 6.84 10.45 -9.95
CA VAL A 52 6.13 11.57 -9.30
C VAL A 52 6.11 12.81 -10.19
N ALA A 53 7.25 13.17 -10.80
CA ALA A 53 7.32 14.33 -11.69
C ALA A 53 6.38 14.20 -12.90
N THR A 54 6.32 13.02 -13.53
CA THR A 54 5.39 12.75 -14.64
C THR A 54 3.93 12.88 -14.20
N ALA A 55 3.57 12.25 -13.08
CA ALA A 55 2.21 12.30 -12.56
C ALA A 55 1.79 13.72 -12.16
N THR A 56 2.66 14.46 -11.51
CA THR A 56 2.41 15.85 -11.10
C THR A 56 2.24 16.78 -12.31
N ALA A 57 3.06 16.60 -13.36
CA ALA A 57 2.92 17.37 -14.60
C ALA A 57 1.58 17.09 -15.31
N GLU A 58 1.13 15.83 -15.34
CA GLU A 58 -0.14 15.43 -15.95
C GLU A 58 -1.36 15.93 -15.17
N LEU A 59 -1.29 15.85 -13.84
CA LEU A 59 -2.38 16.23 -12.95
C LEU A 59 -2.44 17.73 -12.64
N GLY A 60 -1.33 18.45 -12.78
CA GLY A 60 -1.19 19.84 -12.34
C GLY A 60 -1.04 20.00 -10.84
N GLY A 61 -0.49 18.98 -10.16
CA GLY A 61 -0.25 18.91 -8.71
C GLY A 61 -0.67 17.57 -8.13
N LEU A 62 -0.59 17.40 -6.80
CA LEU A 62 -0.86 16.12 -6.15
C LEU A 62 -1.53 16.33 -4.78
N ASP A 63 -2.66 15.66 -4.54
CA ASP A 63 -3.39 15.68 -3.27
C ASP A 63 -3.31 14.32 -2.53
N LEU A 64 -3.10 13.23 -3.27
CA LEU A 64 -2.99 11.89 -2.72
C LEU A 64 -1.92 11.07 -3.45
N LEU A 65 -1.01 10.49 -2.68
CA LEU A 65 -0.13 9.42 -3.14
C LEU A 65 -0.59 8.09 -2.54
N VAL A 66 -0.91 7.10 -3.38
CA VAL A 66 -1.13 5.72 -2.94
C VAL A 66 0.05 4.86 -3.40
N HIS A 67 0.77 4.27 -2.48
CA HIS A 67 1.82 3.30 -2.79
C HIS A 67 1.26 1.88 -2.69
N ALA A 68 0.81 1.34 -3.82
CA ALA A 68 0.27 -0.02 -3.96
C ALA A 68 1.23 -0.96 -4.72
N ALA A 69 2.47 -0.53 -4.96
CA ALA A 69 3.49 -1.34 -5.61
C ALA A 69 4.23 -2.23 -4.61
N GLY A 70 4.62 -3.39 -5.07
CA GLY A 70 5.46 -4.35 -4.36
C GLY A 70 5.78 -5.52 -5.28
N GLU A 71 6.82 -6.26 -4.96
CA GLU A 71 7.10 -7.52 -5.64
C GLU A 71 6.18 -8.62 -5.12
N GLY A 72 5.72 -9.49 -6.05
CA GLY A 72 5.14 -10.77 -5.67
C GLY A 72 6.22 -11.61 -4.95
N PHE A 73 5.80 -12.42 -4.02
CA PHE A 73 6.71 -13.29 -3.29
C PHE A 73 6.48 -14.76 -3.65
N VAL A 74 7.58 -15.50 -3.75
CA VAL A 74 7.56 -16.96 -3.90
C VAL A 74 7.99 -17.54 -2.56
N PRO A 75 7.20 -18.46 -1.96
CA PRO A 75 7.58 -19.07 -0.69
C PRO A 75 8.88 -19.87 -0.80
N LYS A 76 9.82 -19.62 0.12
CA LYS A 76 11.13 -20.31 0.19
C LYS A 76 11.46 -20.67 1.65
N PRO A 77 12.05 -21.83 1.91
CA PRO A 77 12.68 -22.09 3.20
C PRO A 77 13.76 -21.04 3.50
N VAL A 78 13.93 -20.65 4.75
CA VAL A 78 14.92 -19.62 5.14
C VAL A 78 16.32 -19.91 4.59
N ALA A 79 16.74 -21.17 4.60
CA ALA A 79 18.06 -21.60 4.08
C ALA A 79 18.21 -21.45 2.55
N ALA A 80 17.11 -21.28 1.80
CA ALA A 80 17.12 -21.14 0.35
C ALA A 80 16.90 -19.68 -0.12
N VAL A 81 16.73 -18.74 0.81
CA VAL A 81 16.61 -17.31 0.50
C VAL A 81 17.97 -16.78 0.05
N THR A 82 17.99 -16.13 -1.11
CA THR A 82 19.18 -15.48 -1.67
C THR A 82 19.19 -13.98 -1.38
N GLU A 83 20.34 -13.33 -1.55
CA GLU A 83 20.47 -11.88 -1.48
C GLU A 83 19.55 -11.19 -2.51
N ALA A 84 19.46 -11.74 -3.72
CA ALA A 84 18.57 -11.22 -4.75
C ALA A 84 17.08 -11.28 -4.36
N ASP A 85 16.63 -12.31 -3.65
CA ASP A 85 15.27 -12.38 -3.11
C ASP A 85 15.02 -11.28 -2.07
N TRP A 86 16.03 -11.03 -1.25
CA TRP A 86 15.98 -9.97 -0.24
C TRP A 86 15.88 -8.59 -0.88
N ASP A 87 16.77 -8.30 -1.82
CA ASP A 87 16.82 -7.03 -2.54
C ASP A 87 15.53 -6.76 -3.33
N ALA A 88 14.98 -7.78 -3.97
CA ALA A 88 13.70 -7.69 -4.68
C ALA A 88 12.55 -7.36 -3.72
N ALA A 89 12.49 -8.02 -2.55
CA ALA A 89 11.45 -7.77 -1.55
C ALA A 89 11.51 -6.33 -0.99
N PHE A 90 12.71 -5.81 -0.75
CA PHE A 90 12.89 -4.46 -0.20
C PHE A 90 12.83 -3.34 -1.25
N GLY A 91 13.19 -3.63 -2.49
CA GLY A 91 13.36 -2.65 -3.55
C GLY A 91 12.13 -1.78 -3.75
N ALA A 92 11.10 -2.32 -4.39
CA ALA A 92 9.87 -1.58 -4.66
C ALA A 92 9.01 -1.38 -3.38
N THR A 93 9.21 -2.20 -2.35
CA THR A 93 8.44 -2.15 -1.09
C THR A 93 8.98 -1.04 -0.17
N ALA A 94 9.89 -1.35 0.73
CA ALA A 94 10.35 -0.39 1.75
C ALA A 94 11.13 0.79 1.16
N LYS A 95 12.10 0.51 0.28
CA LYS A 95 12.90 1.54 -0.39
C LYS A 95 12.05 2.42 -1.29
N GLY A 96 11.15 1.81 -2.09
CA GLY A 96 10.20 2.52 -2.94
C GLY A 96 9.26 3.42 -2.15
N THR A 97 8.74 2.96 -1.00
CA THR A 97 7.93 3.77 -0.08
C THR A 97 8.65 5.07 0.30
N PHE A 98 9.90 4.96 0.75
CA PHE A 98 10.64 6.13 1.21
C PHE A 98 10.87 7.14 0.09
N PHE A 99 11.36 6.69 -1.07
CA PHE A 99 11.69 7.59 -2.17
C PHE A 99 10.48 8.17 -2.91
N LEU A 100 9.36 7.44 -2.97
CA LEU A 100 8.10 8.01 -3.45
C LEU A 100 7.58 9.11 -2.52
N ALA A 101 7.56 8.86 -1.22
CA ALA A 101 7.15 9.86 -0.24
C ALA A 101 8.06 11.11 -0.27
N GLN A 102 9.38 10.89 -0.38
CA GLN A 102 10.36 11.98 -0.51
C GLN A 102 10.12 12.82 -1.78
N ALA A 103 9.89 12.17 -2.91
CA ALA A 103 9.67 12.85 -4.18
C ALA A 103 8.36 13.63 -4.21
N ALA A 104 7.30 13.12 -3.56
CA ALA A 104 5.97 13.74 -3.55
C ALA A 104 5.80 14.79 -2.43
N ALA A 105 6.77 14.92 -1.52
CA ALA A 105 6.60 15.69 -0.29
C ALA A 105 6.20 17.15 -0.52
N ASP A 106 6.84 17.85 -1.45
CA ASP A 106 6.58 19.28 -1.68
C ASP A 106 5.22 19.53 -2.31
N GLU A 107 4.81 18.70 -3.27
CA GLU A 107 3.48 18.77 -3.88
C GLU A 107 2.36 18.50 -2.85
N LEU A 108 2.57 17.46 -2.02
CA LEU A 108 1.62 17.12 -0.98
C LEU A 108 1.56 18.14 0.15
N ARG A 109 2.66 18.83 0.47
CA ARG A 109 2.66 19.96 1.41
C ARG A 109 1.85 21.12 0.86
N ALA A 110 2.05 21.47 -0.41
CA ALA A 110 1.32 22.55 -1.05
C ALA A 110 -0.20 22.34 -1.07
N SER A 111 -0.64 21.09 -1.12
CA SER A 111 -2.06 20.72 -1.15
C SER A 111 -2.65 20.32 0.21
N HIS A 112 -1.85 20.27 1.28
CA HIS A 112 -2.22 19.62 2.56
C HIS A 112 -2.74 18.19 2.35
N GLY A 113 -2.04 17.43 1.53
CA GLY A 113 -2.43 16.13 1.00
C GLY A 113 -2.20 14.96 1.94
N ALA A 114 -2.26 13.75 1.36
CA ALA A 114 -2.06 12.52 2.10
C ALA A 114 -1.23 11.48 1.33
N ILE A 115 -0.60 10.59 2.09
CA ILE A 115 0.03 9.36 1.58
C ILE A 115 -0.66 8.16 2.21
N VAL A 116 -1.08 7.20 1.39
CA VAL A 116 -1.57 5.89 1.84
C VAL A 116 -0.61 4.80 1.33
N ILE A 117 -0.06 4.03 2.26
CA ILE A 117 0.93 2.98 1.98
C ILE A 117 0.23 1.62 2.13
N LEU A 118 0.16 0.83 1.06
CA LEU A 118 -0.32 -0.55 1.15
C LEU A 118 0.75 -1.42 1.80
N GLU A 119 0.59 -1.63 3.07
CA GLU A 119 1.34 -2.58 3.88
C GLU A 119 0.82 -4.01 3.65
N ASP A 120 0.89 -4.85 4.65
CA ASP A 120 0.38 -6.22 4.64
C ASP A 120 0.26 -6.71 6.09
N VAL A 121 -0.66 -7.61 6.38
CA VAL A 121 -0.72 -8.32 7.67
C VAL A 121 0.56 -9.11 7.96
N ALA A 122 1.36 -9.42 6.94
CA ALA A 122 2.71 -9.99 7.07
C ALA A 122 3.69 -9.10 7.88
N ALA A 123 3.40 -7.81 8.03
CA ALA A 123 4.15 -6.93 8.93
C ALA A 123 3.93 -7.27 10.42
N TYR A 124 2.85 -7.98 10.74
CA TYR A 124 2.36 -8.23 12.10
C TYR A 124 2.27 -9.72 12.43
N ARG A 125 2.18 -10.59 11.43
CA ARG A 125 2.11 -12.05 11.57
C ARG A 125 3.29 -12.71 10.85
N PRO A 126 4.12 -13.51 11.55
CA PRO A 126 5.29 -14.11 10.94
C PRO A 126 4.91 -15.28 10.02
N TRP A 127 5.39 -15.23 8.78
CA TRP A 127 5.28 -16.33 7.81
C TRP A 127 6.69 -16.81 7.44
N PRO A 128 7.19 -17.92 8.03
CA PRO A 128 8.57 -18.34 7.84
C PRO A 128 9.01 -18.53 6.39
N ALA A 129 8.09 -18.99 5.52
CA ALA A 129 8.38 -19.16 4.10
C ALA A 129 8.45 -17.83 3.32
N PHE A 130 8.14 -16.68 3.94
CA PHE A 130 8.11 -15.36 3.32
C PHE A 130 8.96 -14.35 4.09
N ALA A 131 10.07 -14.78 4.66
CA ALA A 131 10.87 -13.96 5.56
C ALA A 131 11.28 -12.58 4.99
N PRO A 132 11.80 -12.45 3.74
CA PRO A 132 12.13 -11.15 3.18
C PRO A 132 10.90 -10.24 3.00
N HIS A 133 9.77 -10.81 2.58
CA HIS A 133 8.51 -10.08 2.44
C HIS A 133 8.01 -9.54 3.79
N CYS A 134 7.94 -10.39 4.82
CA CYS A 134 7.54 -9.97 6.16
C CYS A 134 8.42 -8.84 6.69
N ALA A 135 9.74 -8.95 6.52
CA ALA A 135 10.69 -7.92 6.94
C ALA A 135 10.49 -6.60 6.18
N ALA A 136 10.30 -6.66 4.85
CA ALA A 136 10.04 -5.47 4.03
C ALA A 136 8.72 -4.79 4.39
N LYS A 137 7.66 -5.56 4.68
CA LYS A 137 6.36 -5.04 5.12
C LYS A 137 6.41 -4.46 6.53
N ALA A 138 7.16 -5.05 7.46
CA ALA A 138 7.41 -4.46 8.76
C ALA A 138 8.18 -3.13 8.67
N ALA A 139 9.15 -3.05 7.74
CA ALA A 139 9.83 -1.80 7.44
C ALA A 139 8.86 -0.73 6.88
N GLN A 140 7.91 -1.09 6.00
CA GLN A 140 6.87 -0.16 5.53
C GLN A 140 6.01 0.36 6.67
N ALA A 141 5.58 -0.51 7.60
CA ALA A 141 4.78 -0.11 8.76
C ALA A 141 5.53 0.88 9.67
N MET A 142 6.84 0.72 9.82
CA MET A 142 7.66 1.71 10.53
C MET A 142 7.81 3.00 9.72
N LEU A 143 8.01 2.93 8.40
CA LEU A 143 8.10 4.10 7.53
C LEU A 143 6.83 4.94 7.56
N THR A 144 5.65 4.33 7.65
CA THR A 144 4.38 5.05 7.85
C THR A 144 4.46 6.00 9.05
N ARG A 145 4.95 5.53 10.18
CA ARG A 145 5.09 6.33 11.41
C ARG A 145 6.17 7.40 11.31
N VAL A 146 7.30 7.06 10.74
CA VAL A 146 8.43 7.99 10.55
C VAL A 146 8.03 9.12 9.60
N LEU A 147 7.42 8.79 8.46
CA LEU A 147 7.00 9.77 7.46
C LEU A 147 5.85 10.64 7.97
N ALA A 148 4.89 10.07 8.71
CA ALA A 148 3.83 10.83 9.34
C ALA A 148 4.38 11.92 10.27
N ARG A 149 5.38 11.57 11.08
CA ARG A 149 6.03 12.53 11.98
C ARG A 149 6.87 13.57 11.24
N ALA A 150 7.54 13.16 10.17
CA ALA A 150 8.45 14.03 9.41
C ALA A 150 7.72 15.02 8.48
N LEU A 151 6.52 14.67 8.02
CA LEU A 151 5.76 15.46 7.04
C LEU A 151 4.58 16.22 7.66
N ALA A 152 4.29 15.99 8.94
CA ALA A 152 3.29 16.76 9.67
C ALA A 152 3.79 18.21 9.91
N PRO A 153 2.86 19.19 10.03
CA PRO A 153 1.39 19.03 10.01
C PRO A 153 0.76 19.03 8.60
N GLU A 154 1.53 19.30 7.55
CA GLU A 154 0.99 19.57 6.22
C GLU A 154 0.52 18.27 5.50
N VAL A 155 1.22 17.14 5.73
CA VAL A 155 0.93 15.88 5.04
C VAL A 155 0.59 14.79 6.03
N ARG A 156 -0.54 14.12 5.82
CA ARG A 156 -0.93 12.91 6.57
C ARG A 156 -0.33 11.67 5.90
N VAL A 157 0.15 10.72 6.70
CA VAL A 157 0.65 9.45 6.20
C VAL A 157 0.00 8.31 6.97
N CYS A 158 -0.68 7.42 6.27
CA CYS A 158 -1.36 6.27 6.85
C CYS A 158 -0.95 4.97 6.15
N GLY A 159 -0.87 3.90 6.90
CA GLY A 159 -0.74 2.54 6.40
C GLY A 159 -2.10 1.89 6.19
N LEU A 160 -2.18 0.95 5.29
CA LEU A 160 -3.29 0.04 5.11
C LEU A 160 -2.73 -1.37 5.01
N ALA A 161 -3.10 -2.27 5.92
CA ALA A 161 -2.65 -3.66 5.96
C ALA A 161 -3.78 -4.61 5.56
N PRO A 162 -3.86 -5.02 4.29
CA PRO A 162 -4.80 -6.02 3.84
C PRO A 162 -4.44 -7.42 4.38
N GLY A 163 -5.46 -8.22 4.65
CA GLY A 163 -5.37 -9.65 4.86
C GLY A 163 -5.48 -10.44 3.55
N PRO A 164 -6.11 -11.62 3.55
CA PRO A 164 -6.29 -12.45 2.37
C PRO A 164 -7.29 -11.79 1.40
N VAL A 165 -6.77 -10.96 0.51
CA VAL A 165 -7.51 -10.29 -0.55
C VAL A 165 -6.97 -10.78 -1.89
N ALA A 166 -7.88 -11.13 -2.82
CA ALA A 166 -7.47 -11.52 -4.16
C ALA A 166 -6.43 -12.67 -4.17
N VAL A 167 -6.74 -13.74 -3.46
CA VAL A 167 -5.91 -14.95 -3.33
C VAL A 167 -5.80 -15.73 -4.65
N GLU A 168 -4.86 -16.66 -4.72
CA GLU A 168 -4.70 -17.55 -5.87
C GLU A 168 -5.92 -18.46 -6.03
N PRO A 169 -6.32 -18.76 -7.28
CA PRO A 169 -7.46 -19.66 -7.56
C PRO A 169 -7.34 -21.00 -6.81
N GLY A 170 -8.46 -21.42 -6.20
CA GLY A 170 -8.53 -22.66 -5.44
C GLY A 170 -8.06 -22.56 -3.99
N GLN A 171 -7.67 -21.37 -3.53
CA GLN A 171 -7.29 -21.13 -2.13
C GLN A 171 -8.39 -20.40 -1.33
N GLU A 172 -9.49 -20.04 -1.97
CA GLU A 172 -10.51 -19.15 -1.42
C GLU A 172 -11.10 -19.69 -0.12
N GLU A 173 -11.57 -20.96 -0.12
CA GLU A 173 -12.17 -21.59 1.06
C GLU A 173 -11.19 -21.67 2.24
N ARG A 174 -9.96 -22.13 1.96
CA ARG A 174 -8.93 -22.23 2.98
C ARG A 174 -8.60 -20.88 3.59
N ARG A 175 -8.44 -19.85 2.74
CA ARG A 175 -8.09 -18.48 3.20
C ARG A 175 -9.29 -17.80 3.86
N ALA A 176 -10.52 -18.08 3.43
CA ALA A 176 -11.73 -17.61 4.09
C ALA A 176 -11.86 -18.17 5.53
N ALA A 177 -11.53 -19.45 5.72
CA ALA A 177 -11.55 -20.09 7.04
C ALA A 177 -10.51 -19.49 8.02
N GLU A 178 -9.47 -18.83 7.51
CA GLU A 178 -8.46 -18.13 8.32
C GLU A 178 -8.97 -16.76 8.82
N THR A 179 -10.12 -16.27 8.38
CA THR A 179 -10.68 -14.98 8.82
C THR A 179 -11.87 -15.17 9.76
N LEU A 180 -12.08 -14.24 10.69
CA LEU A 180 -13.24 -14.26 11.58
C LEU A 180 -14.55 -14.01 10.81
N LEU A 181 -14.50 -13.21 9.74
CA LEU A 181 -15.67 -12.93 8.91
C LEU A 181 -16.02 -14.07 7.95
N GLY A 182 -15.23 -15.16 7.88
CA GLY A 182 -15.51 -16.35 7.09
C GLY A 182 -15.49 -16.11 5.57
N ARG A 183 -14.88 -15.06 5.10
CA ARG A 183 -14.67 -14.75 3.68
C ARG A 183 -13.29 -14.17 3.43
N ILE A 184 -12.80 -14.28 2.21
CA ILE A 184 -11.68 -13.45 1.76
C ILE A 184 -12.17 -12.01 1.50
N GLY A 185 -11.29 -11.04 1.61
CA GLY A 185 -11.55 -9.68 1.18
C GLY A 185 -11.62 -9.55 -0.34
N SER A 186 -12.27 -8.50 -0.81
CA SER A 186 -12.25 -8.09 -2.22
C SER A 186 -11.29 -6.92 -2.43
N PRO A 187 -10.84 -6.66 -3.67
CA PRO A 187 -10.12 -5.42 -3.99
C PRO A 187 -10.89 -4.15 -3.62
N GLU A 188 -12.23 -4.21 -3.65
CA GLU A 188 -13.13 -3.11 -3.27
C GLU A 188 -13.07 -2.84 -1.76
N ASP A 189 -12.98 -3.86 -0.90
CA ASP A 189 -12.81 -3.66 0.55
C ASP A 189 -11.55 -2.82 0.84
N VAL A 190 -10.47 -3.04 0.07
CA VAL A 190 -9.22 -2.27 0.19
C VAL A 190 -9.38 -0.87 -0.38
N ALA A 191 -10.04 -0.72 -1.53
CA ALA A 191 -10.24 0.57 -2.19
C ALA A 191 -11.11 1.52 -1.35
N GLU A 192 -12.17 1.02 -0.69
CA GLU A 192 -12.98 1.80 0.25
C GLU A 192 -12.16 2.30 1.44
N ALA A 193 -11.28 1.45 1.98
CA ALA A 193 -10.39 1.84 3.08
C ALA A 193 -9.38 2.92 2.66
N VAL A 194 -8.84 2.84 1.43
CA VAL A 194 -7.98 3.91 0.87
C VAL A 194 -8.74 5.22 0.76
N LEU A 195 -9.96 5.21 0.22
CA LEU A 195 -10.79 6.41 0.11
C LEU A 195 -11.09 7.03 1.47
N TYR A 196 -11.42 6.21 2.46
CA TYR A 196 -11.61 6.67 3.84
C TYR A 196 -10.35 7.38 4.37
N LEU A 197 -9.17 6.76 4.26
CA LEU A 197 -7.91 7.33 4.75
C LEU A 197 -7.52 8.60 4.00
N ALA A 198 -7.84 8.69 2.70
CA ALA A 198 -7.62 9.91 1.91
C ALA A 198 -8.39 11.10 2.48
N GLY A 199 -9.63 10.89 2.97
CA GLY A 199 -10.50 11.93 3.52
C GLY A 199 -10.44 12.12 5.03
N ALA A 200 -9.79 11.23 5.79
CA ALA A 200 -9.80 11.23 7.25
C ALA A 200 -8.84 12.28 7.84
N GLY A 201 -9.28 13.54 7.93
CA GLY A 201 -8.46 14.71 8.27
C GLY A 201 -7.75 14.69 9.63
N PHE A 202 -8.15 13.83 10.57
CA PHE A 202 -7.52 13.71 11.90
C PHE A 202 -6.89 12.34 12.13
N VAL A 203 -6.50 11.64 11.03
CA VAL A 203 -5.85 10.32 11.07
C VAL A 203 -4.49 10.42 10.37
N THR A 204 -3.42 10.13 11.11
CA THR A 204 -2.05 10.05 10.60
C THR A 204 -1.18 9.13 11.48
N GLY A 205 -0.12 8.55 10.94
CA GLY A 205 0.84 7.71 11.66
C GLY A 205 0.30 6.36 12.13
N THR A 206 -0.88 5.96 11.68
CA THR A 206 -1.52 4.68 12.03
C THR A 206 -1.66 3.78 10.82
N THR A 207 -1.84 2.49 11.08
CA THR A 207 -2.17 1.49 10.07
C THR A 207 -3.60 0.99 10.29
N LEU A 208 -4.43 1.10 9.27
CA LEU A 208 -5.75 0.47 9.24
C LEU A 208 -5.60 -0.97 8.75
N VAL A 209 -5.97 -1.93 9.58
CA VAL A 209 -5.98 -3.35 9.22
C VAL A 209 -7.32 -3.71 8.58
N VAL A 210 -7.26 -4.33 7.38
CA VAL A 210 -8.44 -4.76 6.61
C VAL A 210 -8.26 -6.25 6.25
N ASP A 211 -8.47 -7.12 7.23
CA ASP A 211 -8.06 -8.52 7.18
C ASP A 211 -9.17 -9.53 7.54
N GLY A 212 -10.40 -9.06 7.74
CA GLY A 212 -11.51 -9.91 8.19
C GLY A 212 -11.28 -10.54 9.57
N GLY A 213 -10.40 -9.96 10.39
CA GLY A 213 -10.06 -10.44 11.72
C GLY A 213 -8.99 -11.54 11.73
N LEU A 214 -8.23 -11.71 10.65
CA LEU A 214 -7.16 -12.72 10.57
C LEU A 214 -6.13 -12.59 11.70
N LEU A 215 -5.69 -11.37 12.02
CA LEU A 215 -4.69 -11.15 13.07
C LEU A 215 -5.18 -11.47 14.48
N LEU A 216 -6.49 -11.57 14.68
CA LEU A 216 -7.10 -11.94 15.96
C LEU A 216 -7.26 -13.45 16.13
N GLN A 217 -7.10 -14.24 15.06
CA GLN A 217 -7.12 -15.68 15.16
C GLN A 217 -5.79 -16.21 15.68
N SER A 218 -5.84 -16.96 16.80
CA SER A 218 -4.69 -17.73 17.26
C SER A 218 -4.45 -18.92 16.35
N GLU A 219 -3.19 -19.20 16.02
CA GLU A 219 -2.83 -20.43 15.29
C GLU A 219 -3.30 -21.66 16.09
N GLY A 220 -4.11 -22.52 15.48
CA GLY A 220 -4.51 -23.80 16.05
C GLY A 220 -5.80 -23.85 16.87
N ARG A 221 -6.61 -22.78 16.94
CA ARG A 221 -7.98 -22.90 17.50
C ARG A 221 -8.99 -23.12 16.38
N ALA A 222 -9.58 -24.33 16.38
CA ALA A 222 -10.87 -24.54 15.71
C ALA A 222 -11.91 -23.55 16.32
N ARG A 223 -12.83 -23.04 15.47
CA ARG A 223 -14.00 -22.30 15.98
C ARG A 223 -14.74 -23.16 17.00
N PRO A 224 -15.23 -22.59 18.10
CA PRO A 224 -16.06 -23.33 19.05
C PRO A 224 -17.30 -23.88 18.38
#